data_7c0eab81708ae51047173bafec7da585
#
_entry.id   7c0eab81708ae51047173bafec7da585
#
_cell.length_a   1.000
_cell.length_b   1.000
_cell.length_c   1.000
_cell.angle_alpha   90.00
_cell.angle_beta   90.00
_cell.angle_gamma   90.00
#
_symmetry.space_group_name_H-M   'P 1'
#
loop_
_entity.id
_entity.type
_entity.pdbx_description
1 polymer ?
#
loop_
_entity_poly.entity_id
_entity_poly.type
_entity_poly.pdbx_seq_one_letter_code
_entity_poly.pdbx_strand_id
1 'polypeptide(L)' 'MKLQALERHLRQQGCALYREGGSHTIWRNEVARKIASVPCHREIKERTVRAICRQLEIPRP' A
#
# COMPACT_ATOMS: atom_id res chain seq x y z
N MET A 1 -2.48 -10.63 -5.90
CA MET A 1 -3.29 -9.42 -6.11
C MET A 1 -2.57 -8.48 -7.04
N LYS A 2 -3.27 -7.90 -7.98
CA LYS A 2 -2.65 -6.95 -8.91
C LYS A 2 -2.36 -5.63 -8.22
N LEU A 3 -1.25 -5.00 -8.61
CA LEU A 3 -0.83 -3.73 -8.03
C LEU A 3 -1.93 -2.68 -8.12
N GLN A 4 -2.59 -2.58 -9.27
CA GLN A 4 -3.66 -1.59 -9.44
C GLN A 4 -4.79 -1.79 -8.46
N ALA A 5 -5.15 -3.05 -8.20
CA ALA A 5 -6.21 -3.36 -7.24
C ALA A 5 -5.79 -3.00 -5.82
N LEU A 6 -4.52 -3.26 -5.48
CA LEU A 6 -4.00 -2.89 -4.17
C LEU A 6 -4.01 -1.37 -3.99
N GLU A 7 -3.54 -0.63 -5.00
CA GLU A 7 -3.51 0.83 -4.91
C GLU A 7 -4.91 1.41 -4.76
N ARG A 8 -5.89 0.82 -5.46
CA ARG A 8 -7.28 1.25 -5.32
C ARG A 8 -7.76 1.04 -3.89
N HIS A 9 -7.44 -0.12 -3.32
CA HIS A 9 -7.80 -0.43 -1.94
C HIS A 9 -7.18 0.58 -0.98
N LEU A 10 -5.89 0.90 -1.18
CA LEU A 10 -5.21 1.86 -0.31
C LEU A 10 -5.91 3.23 -0.35
N ARG A 11 -6.27 3.69 -1.55
CA ARG A 11 -6.98 4.96 -1.68
C ARG A 11 -8.35 4.92 -1.01
N GLN A 12 -9.06 3.82 -1.14
CA GLN A 12 -10.37 3.65 -0.50
C GLN A 12 -10.26 3.68 1.02
N GLN A 13 -9.12 3.27 1.56
CA GLN A 13 -8.90 3.25 3.00
C GLN A 13 -8.25 4.52 3.53
N GLY A 14 -8.19 5.56 2.71
CA GLY A 14 -7.67 6.86 3.14
C GLY A 14 -6.17 7.02 3.04
N CYS A 15 -5.52 6.14 2.30
CA CYS A 15 -4.08 6.24 2.09
C CYS A 15 -3.79 6.99 0.79
N ALA A 16 -2.65 7.64 0.74
CA ALA A 16 -2.22 8.41 -0.42
C ALA A 16 -0.78 8.11 -0.74
N LEU A 17 -0.43 8.31 -2.01
CA LEU A 17 0.95 8.18 -2.45
C LEU A 17 1.76 9.29 -1.82
N TYR A 18 2.77 8.92 -1.06
CA TYR A 18 3.59 9.87 -0.32
C TYR A 18 4.89 10.19 -1.06
N ARG A 19 5.53 9.17 -1.64
CA ARG A 19 6.79 9.34 -2.33
C ARG A 19 6.97 8.24 -3.35
N GLU A 20 7.57 8.59 -4.48
CA GLU A 20 7.99 7.60 -5.46
C GLU A 20 9.51 7.46 -5.41
N GLY A 21 9.98 6.22 -5.54
CA GLY A 21 11.41 5.98 -5.57
C GLY A 21 11.68 4.64 -6.19
N GLY A 22 12.58 4.60 -7.16
CA GLY A 22 13.07 3.37 -7.77
C GLY A 22 12.00 2.33 -8.04
N SER A 23 12.17 1.15 -7.44
CA SER A 23 11.26 0.03 -7.64
C SER A 23 10.15 -0.04 -6.59
N HIS A 24 10.02 1.00 -5.75
CA HIS A 24 9.01 1.04 -4.69
C HIS A 24 8.35 2.39 -4.65
N THR A 25 7.09 2.41 -4.19
CA THR A 25 6.41 3.64 -3.85
C THR A 25 6.08 3.62 -2.36
N ILE A 26 6.07 4.79 -1.74
CA ILE A 26 5.74 4.91 -0.32
C ILE A 26 4.33 5.46 -0.21
N TRP A 27 3.48 4.74 0.49
CA TRP A 27 2.10 5.13 0.74
C TRP A 27 1.93 5.50 2.20
N ARG A 28 1.03 6.42 2.46
CA ARG A 28 0.80 6.92 3.82
C ARG A 28 -0.68 6.88 4.15
N ASN A 29 -0.97 6.37 5.35
CA ASN A 29 -2.30 6.50 5.96
C ASN A 29 -2.31 7.81 6.70
N GLU A 30 -3.05 8.80 6.18
CA GLU A 30 -3.05 10.16 6.73
C GLU A 30 -3.63 10.22 8.15
N VAL A 31 -4.60 9.37 8.45
CA VAL A 31 -5.23 9.35 9.77
C VAL A 31 -4.30 8.74 10.81
N ALA A 32 -3.80 7.54 10.54
CA ALA A 32 -2.93 6.83 11.48
C ALA A 32 -1.49 7.34 11.46
N ARG A 33 -1.12 8.11 10.44
CA ARG A 33 0.24 8.62 10.22
C ARG A 33 1.26 7.50 10.13
N LYS A 34 0.90 6.44 9.39
CA LYS A 34 1.76 5.30 9.14
C LYS A 34 2.10 5.25 7.67
N ILE A 35 3.29 4.74 7.37
CA ILE A 35 3.72 4.60 5.99
C ILE A 35 4.09 3.15 5.71
N ALA A 36 4.05 2.79 4.43
CA ALA A 36 4.45 1.47 3.99
C ALA A 36 5.05 1.57 2.60
N SER A 37 6.03 0.72 2.34
CA SER A 37 6.66 0.60 1.03
C SER A 37 5.90 -0.43 0.20
N VAL A 38 5.52 -0.04 -1.01
CA VAL A 38 4.76 -0.91 -1.92
C VAL A 38 5.63 -1.18 -3.14
N PRO A 39 5.93 -2.45 -3.44
CA PRO A 39 6.77 -2.77 -4.60
C PRO A 39 6.03 -2.47 -5.90
N CYS A 40 6.76 -2.01 -6.89
CA CYS A 40 6.20 -1.66 -8.20
C CYS A 40 6.19 -2.89 -9.11
N HIS A 41 5.60 -3.98 -8.61
CA HIS A 41 5.43 -5.20 -9.38
C HIS A 41 3.99 -5.32 -9.80
N ARG A 42 3.77 -5.84 -11.02
CA ARG A 42 2.42 -6.00 -11.54
C ARG A 42 1.56 -6.86 -10.62
N GLU A 43 2.16 -7.89 -10.05
CA GLU A 43 1.47 -8.84 -9.17
C GLU A 43 2.11 -8.80 -7.79
N ILE A 44 1.31 -8.56 -6.76
CA ILE A 44 1.79 -8.47 -5.38
C ILE A 44 1.35 -9.73 -4.63
N LYS A 45 2.30 -10.38 -3.98
CA LYS A 45 2.02 -11.61 -3.23
C LYS A 45 1.12 -11.30 -2.03
N GLU A 46 0.28 -12.27 -1.69
CA GLU A 46 -0.67 -12.14 -0.59
C GLU A 46 0.01 -11.75 0.71
N ARG A 47 1.15 -12.36 1.00
CA ARG A 47 1.93 -12.05 2.21
C ARG A 47 2.32 -10.57 2.24
N THR A 48 2.74 -10.06 1.11
CA THR A 48 3.15 -8.66 1.00
C THR A 48 1.96 -7.73 1.17
N VAL A 49 0.81 -8.08 0.59
CA VAL A 49 -0.42 -7.31 0.76
C VAL A 49 -0.80 -7.20 2.23
N ARG A 50 -0.74 -8.32 2.95
CA ARG A 50 -1.06 -8.33 4.39
C ARG A 50 -0.11 -7.45 5.18
N ALA A 51 1.19 -7.52 4.87
CA ALA A 51 2.19 -6.73 5.58
C ALA A 51 1.97 -5.24 5.34
N ILE A 52 1.67 -4.85 4.11
CA ILE A 52 1.41 -3.46 3.77
C ILE A 52 0.20 -2.93 4.54
N CYS A 53 -0.89 -3.69 4.52
CA CYS A 53 -2.12 -3.28 5.21
C CYS A 53 -1.90 -3.19 6.73
N ARG A 54 -1.12 -4.11 7.28
CA ARG A 54 -0.80 -4.08 8.71
C ARG A 54 0.02 -2.84 9.05
N GLN A 55 1.02 -2.51 8.24
CA GLN A 55 1.86 -1.34 8.48
C GLN A 55 1.06 -0.05 8.39
N LEU A 56 0.09 -0.01 7.49
CA LEU A 56 -0.75 1.17 7.31
C LEU A 56 -1.94 1.18 8.26
N GLU A 57 -2.12 0.12 9.04
CA GLU A 57 -3.24 -0.02 9.99
C GLU A 57 -4.59 0.09 9.31
N ILE A 58 -4.73 -0.60 8.19
CA ILE A 58 -5.97 -0.67 7.43
C ILE A 58 -6.38 -2.12 7.25
N PRO A 59 -7.68 -2.37 6.98
CA PRO A 59 -8.12 -3.75 6.74
C PRO A 59 -7.60 -4.27 5.41
N ARG A 60 -7.52 -5.59 5.31
CA ARG A 60 -7.15 -6.24 4.06
C ARG A 60 -8.26 -6.09 3.03
N PRO A 61 -7.89 -6.10 1.75
CA PRO A 61 -8.91 -6.03 0.70
C PRO A 61 -9.75 -7.30 0.61
#